data_a3998760cf4530f07f2ff4046e2dd6f6
#
_entry.id   a3998760cf4530f07f2ff4046e2dd6f6
#
_cell.length_a   1.000
_cell.length_b   1.000
_cell.length_c   1.000
_cell.angle_alpha   90.00
_cell.angle_beta   90.00
_cell.angle_gamma   90.00
#
_symmetry.space_group_name_H-M   'P 1'
#
loop_
_entity.id
_entity.type
_entity.pdbx_description
1 polymer ?
#
loop_
_entity_poly.entity_id
_entity_poly.type
_entity_poly.pdbx_seq_one_letter_code
_entity_poly.pdbx_strand_id
1 'polypeptide(L)'
;AQFGRVSNERLICGPGLVNLYRALSEIAGEDPGGPLEPKDVTARAAAGDPRCVRTLDVFCAVFGAIAGDLVLTTGAWDGVFLTGGLVPRLLSSLQHSGFRQRFEHKGRFSPAMARVPTLAIVHPRPGLLGAAAFAVESFGPKT
;
A
#
# COMPACT_ATOMS: atom_id res chain seq x y z
N ALA A 1 20.66 -12.01 7.61
CA ALA A 1 19.30 -11.42 7.56
C ALA A 1 19.29 -10.10 8.36
N GLN A 2 18.86 -8.98 7.76
CA GLN A 2 18.85 -7.67 8.40
C GLN A 2 17.84 -7.58 9.57
N PHE A 3 16.78 -8.40 9.53
CA PHE A 3 15.72 -8.40 10.52
C PHE A 3 15.47 -9.83 11.03
N GLY A 4 15.38 -10.00 12.35
CA GLY A 4 14.98 -11.27 12.96
C GLY A 4 13.50 -11.63 12.70
N ARG A 5 12.67 -10.60 12.40
CA ARG A 5 11.25 -10.72 12.04
C ARG A 5 10.86 -9.64 11.03
N VAL A 6 10.06 -10.01 10.04
CA VAL A 6 9.47 -9.07 9.08
C VAL A 6 8.00 -8.87 9.47
N SER A 7 7.64 -7.63 9.84
CA SER A 7 6.24 -7.23 10.06
C SER A 7 5.65 -6.61 8.79
N ASN A 8 4.31 -6.56 8.70
CA ASN A 8 3.62 -5.89 7.59
C ASN A 8 4.08 -4.44 7.43
N GLU A 9 4.27 -3.71 8.53
CA GLU A 9 4.77 -2.33 8.51
C GLU A 9 6.13 -2.20 7.82
N ARG A 10 7.04 -3.16 8.01
CA ARG A 10 8.36 -3.16 7.34
C ARG A 10 8.31 -3.36 5.84
N LEU A 11 7.17 -3.79 5.31
CA LEU A 11 6.94 -4.02 3.88
C LEU A 11 6.11 -2.91 3.24
N ILE A 12 5.02 -2.47 3.90
CA ILE A 12 4.02 -1.57 3.31
C ILE A 12 4.12 -0.11 3.79
N CYS A 13 5.32 0.36 4.06
CA CYS A 13 5.61 1.76 4.39
C CYS A 13 6.68 2.34 3.44
N GLY A 14 7.01 3.63 3.59
CA GLY A 14 8.07 4.25 2.80
C GLY A 14 9.40 3.50 2.88
N PRO A 15 9.97 3.30 4.08
CA PRO A 15 11.16 2.46 4.26
C PRO A 15 11.00 1.04 3.72
N GLY A 16 9.78 0.50 3.71
CA GLY A 16 9.45 -0.82 3.15
C GLY A 16 9.76 -0.95 1.66
N LEU A 17 9.56 0.10 0.87
CA LEU A 17 9.97 0.12 -0.53
C LEU A 17 11.48 -0.11 -0.68
N VAL A 18 12.29 0.54 0.16
CA VAL A 18 13.74 0.38 0.15
C VAL A 18 14.15 -1.02 0.61
N ASN A 19 13.47 -1.55 1.65
CA ASN A 19 13.70 -2.92 2.12
C ASN A 19 13.42 -3.95 1.03
N LEU A 20 12.31 -3.80 0.32
CA LEU A 20 11.95 -4.68 -0.81
C LEU A 20 12.95 -4.57 -1.96
N TYR A 21 13.34 -3.35 -2.34
CA TYR A 21 14.32 -3.12 -3.38
C TYR A 21 15.64 -3.84 -3.07
N ARG A 22 16.15 -3.67 -1.84
CA ARG A 22 17.40 -4.32 -1.40
C ARG A 22 17.27 -5.85 -1.38
N ALA A 23 16.17 -6.37 -0.83
CA ALA A 23 15.94 -7.80 -0.78
C ALA A 23 15.83 -8.41 -2.20
N LEU A 24 15.16 -7.74 -3.12
CA LEU A 24 15.07 -8.19 -4.52
C LEU A 24 16.43 -8.13 -5.22
N SER A 25 17.28 -7.12 -4.92
CA SER A 25 18.64 -7.05 -5.43
C SER A 25 19.51 -8.20 -4.90
N GLU A 26 19.47 -8.46 -3.59
CA GLU A 26 20.18 -9.59 -2.99
C GLU A 26 19.75 -10.94 -3.60
N ILE A 27 18.45 -11.16 -3.81
CA ILE A 27 17.93 -12.38 -4.45
C ILE A 27 18.42 -12.51 -5.89
N ALA A 28 18.56 -11.40 -6.61
CA ALA A 28 19.08 -11.38 -7.98
C ALA A 28 20.63 -11.50 -8.05
N GLY A 29 21.31 -11.50 -6.91
CA GLY A 29 22.79 -11.47 -6.88
C GLY A 29 23.37 -10.14 -7.34
N GLU A 30 22.61 -9.06 -7.27
CA GLU A 30 23.00 -7.73 -7.75
C GLU A 30 23.30 -6.79 -6.58
N ASP A 31 24.22 -5.87 -6.77
CA ASP A 31 24.49 -4.83 -5.79
C ASP A 31 23.30 -3.87 -5.70
N PRO A 32 22.71 -3.67 -4.51
CA PRO A 32 21.62 -2.71 -4.31
C PRO A 32 22.08 -1.25 -4.46
N GLY A 33 23.40 -0.99 -4.52
CA GLY A 33 23.98 0.34 -4.61
C GLY A 33 24.01 1.09 -3.28
N GLY A 34 24.30 2.39 -3.35
CA GLY A 34 24.42 3.28 -2.20
C GLY A 34 23.10 3.60 -1.49
N PRO A 35 23.07 4.70 -0.71
CA PRO A 35 21.88 5.17 -0.03
C PRO A 35 20.72 5.39 -1.02
N LEU A 36 19.53 4.91 -0.66
CA LEU A 36 18.33 4.99 -1.47
C LEU A 36 17.16 5.43 -0.59
N GLU A 37 16.39 6.40 -1.06
CA GLU A 37 15.16 6.84 -0.41
C GLU A 37 13.92 6.28 -1.13
N PRO A 38 12.76 6.19 -0.45
CA PRO A 38 11.53 5.71 -1.07
C PRO A 38 11.13 6.49 -2.34
N LYS A 39 11.38 7.80 -2.36
CA LYS A 39 11.12 8.66 -3.53
C LYS A 39 11.97 8.28 -4.75
N ASP A 40 13.21 7.78 -4.52
CA ASP A 40 14.09 7.39 -5.61
C ASP A 40 13.58 6.12 -6.28
N VAL A 41 13.07 5.16 -5.50
CA VAL A 41 12.46 3.93 -6.05
C VAL A 41 11.28 4.29 -6.95
N THR A 42 10.38 5.18 -6.48
CA THR A 42 9.21 5.59 -7.28
C THR A 42 9.61 6.38 -8.52
N ALA A 43 10.59 7.29 -8.42
CA ALA A 43 11.06 8.09 -9.55
C ALA A 43 11.77 7.21 -10.61
N ARG A 44 12.63 6.29 -10.19
CA ARG A 44 13.30 5.35 -11.09
C ARG A 44 12.32 4.39 -11.76
N ALA A 45 11.30 3.91 -11.03
CA ALA A 45 10.26 3.09 -11.62
C ALA A 45 9.49 3.85 -12.70
N ALA A 46 9.14 5.11 -12.46
CA ALA A 46 8.50 5.98 -13.46
C ALA A 46 9.39 6.23 -14.70
N ALA A 47 10.71 6.19 -14.51
CA ALA A 47 11.68 6.25 -15.61
C ALA A 47 11.93 4.90 -16.30
N GLY A 48 11.23 3.83 -15.89
CA GLY A 48 11.32 2.51 -16.52
C GLY A 48 12.44 1.61 -15.98
N ASP A 49 13.08 1.94 -14.84
CA ASP A 49 14.04 1.04 -14.19
C ASP A 49 13.36 -0.28 -13.82
N PRO A 50 13.75 -1.42 -14.43
CA PRO A 50 13.03 -2.68 -14.29
C PRO A 50 13.04 -3.22 -12.85
N ARG A 51 14.10 -2.95 -12.09
CA ARG A 51 14.20 -3.37 -10.68
C ARG A 51 13.24 -2.55 -9.81
N CYS A 52 13.20 -1.25 -10.01
CA CYS A 52 12.28 -0.37 -9.29
C CYS A 52 10.81 -0.67 -9.67
N VAL A 53 10.52 -0.93 -10.94
CA VAL A 53 9.18 -1.39 -11.38
C VAL A 53 8.82 -2.69 -10.66
N ARG A 54 9.71 -3.69 -10.67
CA ARG A 54 9.49 -4.96 -9.96
C ARG A 54 9.26 -4.76 -8.46
N THR A 55 9.99 -3.82 -7.86
CA THR A 55 9.82 -3.48 -6.43
C THR A 55 8.43 -2.94 -6.15
N LEU A 56 7.92 -2.04 -6.99
CA LEU A 56 6.56 -1.51 -6.85
C LEU A 56 5.49 -2.59 -7.06
N ASP A 57 5.68 -3.49 -8.02
CA ASP A 57 4.76 -4.62 -8.25
C ASP A 57 4.67 -5.52 -7.02
N VAL A 58 5.80 -5.89 -6.43
CA VAL A 58 5.83 -6.70 -5.20
C VAL A 58 5.20 -5.94 -4.04
N PHE A 59 5.53 -4.65 -3.87
CA PHE A 59 4.95 -3.80 -2.83
C PHE A 59 3.42 -3.76 -2.94
N CYS A 60 2.90 -3.47 -4.13
CA CYS A 60 1.46 -3.39 -4.35
C CYS A 60 0.77 -4.75 -4.13
N ALA A 61 1.38 -5.84 -4.58
CA ALA A 61 0.86 -7.19 -4.38
C ALA A 61 0.78 -7.56 -2.88
N VAL A 62 1.84 -7.27 -2.12
CA VAL A 62 1.87 -7.48 -0.65
C VAL A 62 0.84 -6.59 0.04
N PHE A 63 0.73 -5.32 -0.36
CA PHE A 63 -0.25 -4.39 0.20
C PHE A 63 -1.67 -4.89 -0.04
N GLY A 64 -1.99 -5.37 -1.25
CA GLY A 64 -3.27 -5.97 -1.57
C GLY A 64 -3.56 -7.22 -0.72
N ALA A 65 -2.58 -8.11 -0.55
CA ALA A 65 -2.73 -9.29 0.28
C ALA A 65 -3.07 -8.92 1.74
N ILE A 66 -2.32 -7.99 2.34
CA ILE A 66 -2.52 -7.53 3.72
C ILE A 66 -3.88 -6.84 3.88
N ALA A 67 -4.25 -5.95 2.95
CA ALA A 67 -5.55 -5.27 2.99
C ALA A 67 -6.71 -6.27 2.92
N GLY A 68 -6.61 -7.30 2.08
CA GLY A 68 -7.62 -8.37 2.01
C GLY A 68 -7.68 -9.24 3.27
N ASP A 69 -6.54 -9.52 3.91
CA ASP A 69 -6.49 -10.26 5.19
C ASP A 69 -7.15 -9.45 6.31
N LEU A 70 -6.98 -8.12 6.31
CA LEU A 70 -7.65 -7.24 7.27
C LEU A 70 -9.18 -7.26 7.09
N VAL A 71 -9.68 -7.25 5.86
CA VAL A 71 -11.13 -7.40 5.60
C VAL A 71 -11.68 -8.67 6.21
N LEU A 72 -11.01 -9.80 5.99
CA LEU A 72 -11.44 -11.08 6.55
C LEU A 72 -11.36 -11.11 8.07
N THR A 73 -10.35 -10.46 8.65
CA THR A 73 -10.13 -10.42 10.10
C THR A 73 -11.15 -9.53 10.81
N THR A 74 -11.51 -8.40 10.21
CA THR A 74 -12.37 -7.39 10.83
C THR A 74 -13.82 -7.45 10.37
N GLY A 75 -14.12 -8.18 9.31
CA GLY A 75 -15.45 -8.21 8.69
C GLY A 75 -15.81 -6.90 7.96
N ALA A 76 -14.82 -6.16 7.44
CA ALA A 76 -15.03 -4.87 6.78
C ALA A 76 -15.55 -5.03 5.33
N TRP A 77 -16.73 -5.61 5.18
CA TRP A 77 -17.31 -5.94 3.87
C TRP A 77 -17.78 -4.73 3.06
N ASP A 78 -18.02 -3.59 3.70
CA ASP A 78 -18.49 -2.36 3.06
C ASP A 78 -17.38 -1.62 2.30
N GLY A 79 -16.11 -1.93 2.57
CA GLY A 79 -14.98 -1.39 1.83
C GLY A 79 -13.73 -1.10 2.63
N VAL A 80 -12.66 -0.80 1.90
CA VAL A 80 -11.36 -0.42 2.46
C VAL A 80 -10.92 0.92 1.89
N PHE A 81 -10.55 1.84 2.77
CA PHE A 81 -9.97 3.12 2.39
C PHE A 81 -8.45 3.08 2.56
N LEU A 82 -7.74 3.19 1.45
CA LEU A 82 -6.28 3.31 1.43
C LEU A 82 -5.91 4.78 1.64
N THR A 83 -5.08 5.06 2.63
CA THR A 83 -4.66 6.42 2.96
C THR A 83 -3.18 6.48 3.33
N GLY A 84 -2.65 7.68 3.44
CA GLY A 84 -1.25 7.94 3.80
C GLY A 84 -0.45 8.53 2.66
N GLY A 85 0.76 9.03 2.97
CA GLY A 85 1.60 9.79 2.04
C GLY A 85 2.09 9.03 0.81
N LEU A 86 2.06 7.69 0.82
CA LEU A 86 2.44 6.86 -0.33
C LEU A 86 1.29 6.66 -1.32
N VAL A 87 0.05 6.59 -0.85
CA VAL A 87 -1.10 6.22 -1.68
C VAL A 87 -1.27 7.14 -2.89
N PRO A 88 -1.25 8.47 -2.77
CA PRO A 88 -1.36 9.34 -3.94
C PRO A 88 -0.20 9.17 -4.94
N ARG A 89 1.01 8.89 -4.44
CA ARG A 89 2.21 8.70 -5.27
C ARG A 89 2.22 7.37 -6.02
N LEU A 90 1.58 6.36 -5.44
CA LEU A 90 1.51 5.00 -5.98
C LEU A 90 0.17 4.71 -6.66
N LEU A 91 -0.73 5.69 -6.82
CA LEU A 91 -2.08 5.46 -7.31
C LEU A 91 -2.10 4.72 -8.65
N SER A 92 -1.29 5.14 -9.61
CA SER A 92 -1.17 4.47 -10.90
C SER A 92 -0.66 3.02 -10.74
N SER A 93 0.37 2.81 -9.93
CA SER A 93 0.89 1.47 -9.66
C SER A 93 -0.16 0.58 -8.97
N LEU A 94 -0.91 1.11 -7.99
CA LEU A 94 -1.98 0.38 -7.32
C LEU A 94 -3.09 -0.06 -8.29
N GLN A 95 -3.43 0.79 -9.27
CA GLN A 95 -4.46 0.52 -10.28
C GLN A 95 -4.05 -0.53 -11.32
N HIS A 96 -2.76 -0.58 -11.69
CA HIS A 96 -2.27 -1.41 -12.79
C HIS A 96 -1.40 -2.60 -12.35
N SER A 97 -1.21 -2.78 -11.04
CA SER A 97 -0.43 -3.87 -10.45
C SER A 97 -1.28 -5.04 -9.97
N GLY A 98 -0.61 -6.02 -9.35
CA GLY A 98 -1.26 -7.16 -8.69
C GLY A 98 -1.99 -6.84 -7.38
N PHE A 99 -2.16 -5.55 -6.97
CA PHE A 99 -2.85 -5.17 -5.74
C PHE A 99 -4.24 -5.81 -5.64
N ARG A 100 -5.10 -5.52 -6.61
CA ARG A 100 -6.50 -5.98 -6.59
C ARG A 100 -6.59 -7.51 -6.67
N GLN A 101 -5.79 -8.13 -7.53
CA GLN A 101 -5.72 -9.58 -7.64
C GLN A 101 -5.35 -10.23 -6.30
N ARG A 102 -4.34 -9.72 -5.61
CA ARG A 102 -3.88 -10.26 -4.32
C ARG A 102 -4.84 -9.95 -3.17
N PHE A 103 -5.56 -8.83 -3.23
CA PHE A 103 -6.64 -8.49 -2.31
C PHE A 103 -7.78 -9.51 -2.38
N GLU A 104 -8.18 -9.89 -3.59
CA GLU A 104 -9.28 -10.82 -3.83
C GLU A 104 -8.90 -12.28 -3.63
N HIS A 105 -7.63 -12.64 -3.85
CA HIS A 105 -7.16 -14.04 -3.82
C HIS A 105 -7.14 -14.59 -2.40
N LYS A 106 -8.33 -14.96 -1.89
CA LYS A 106 -8.57 -15.47 -0.53
C LYS A 106 -9.27 -16.83 -0.55
N GLY A 107 -8.89 -17.70 -1.49
CA GLY A 107 -9.45 -19.04 -1.62
C GLY A 107 -10.98 -19.02 -1.74
N ARG A 108 -11.69 -19.74 -0.88
CA ARG A 108 -13.17 -19.81 -0.90
C ARG A 108 -13.88 -18.47 -0.70
N PHE A 109 -13.19 -17.47 -0.13
CA PHE A 109 -13.73 -16.13 0.07
C PHE A 109 -13.53 -15.19 -1.13
N SER A 110 -12.78 -15.59 -2.16
CA SER A 110 -12.49 -14.74 -3.32
C SER A 110 -13.73 -14.14 -3.99
N PRO A 111 -14.86 -14.86 -4.18
CA PRO A 111 -16.07 -14.27 -4.77
C PRO A 111 -16.70 -13.17 -3.89
N ALA A 112 -16.60 -13.29 -2.57
CA ALA A 112 -17.05 -12.24 -1.64
C ALA A 112 -16.09 -11.04 -1.67
N MET A 113 -14.79 -11.29 -1.65
CA MET A 113 -13.75 -10.27 -1.70
C MET A 113 -13.79 -9.44 -2.98
N ALA A 114 -14.16 -10.02 -4.11
CA ALA A 114 -14.32 -9.31 -5.38
C ALA A 114 -15.39 -8.20 -5.32
N ARG A 115 -16.34 -8.28 -4.40
CA ARG A 115 -17.39 -7.27 -4.19
C ARG A 115 -17.01 -6.16 -3.23
N VAL A 116 -15.95 -6.35 -2.45
CA VAL A 116 -15.49 -5.34 -1.47
C VAL A 116 -14.77 -4.21 -2.20
N PRO A 117 -15.25 -2.97 -2.13
CA PRO A 117 -14.58 -1.85 -2.78
C PRO A 117 -13.26 -1.50 -2.08
N THR A 118 -12.28 -1.09 -2.87
CA THR A 118 -11.03 -0.52 -2.39
C THR A 118 -10.88 0.89 -2.95
N LEU A 119 -10.81 1.88 -2.07
CA LEU A 119 -10.85 3.30 -2.41
C LEU A 119 -9.57 3.99 -1.93
N ALA A 120 -8.95 4.79 -2.78
CA ALA A 120 -7.78 5.59 -2.40
C ALA A 120 -8.20 7.00 -1.98
N ILE A 121 -7.82 7.43 -0.78
CA ILE A 121 -7.99 8.79 -0.31
C ILE A 121 -6.79 9.62 -0.80
N VAL A 122 -7.06 10.53 -1.74
CA VAL A 122 -6.02 11.38 -2.35
C VAL A 122 -5.98 12.80 -1.78
N HIS A 123 -6.85 13.12 -0.82
CA HIS A 123 -6.83 14.42 -0.16
C HIS A 123 -5.51 14.62 0.60
N PRO A 124 -4.86 15.80 0.52
CA PRO A 124 -3.54 16.01 1.13
C PRO A 124 -3.54 15.96 2.67
N ARG A 125 -4.69 16.21 3.30
CA ARG A 125 -4.86 16.23 4.77
C ARG A 125 -6.14 15.50 5.19
N PRO A 126 -6.29 14.20 4.92
CA PRO A 126 -7.55 13.49 5.17
C PRO A 126 -7.90 13.42 6.64
N GLY A 127 -6.92 13.20 7.52
CA GLY A 127 -7.15 13.14 8.96
C GLY A 127 -7.65 14.47 9.54
N LEU A 128 -7.08 15.60 9.10
CA LEU A 128 -7.54 16.93 9.55
C LEU A 128 -8.96 17.22 9.06
N LEU A 129 -9.25 16.87 7.79
CA LEU A 129 -10.60 17.05 7.24
C LEU A 129 -11.62 16.22 8.01
N GLY A 130 -11.32 14.94 8.28
CA GLY A 130 -12.19 14.07 9.06
C GLY A 130 -12.40 14.56 10.50
N ALA A 131 -11.34 15.01 11.17
CA ALA A 131 -11.44 15.59 12.50
C ALA A 131 -12.30 16.87 12.51
N ALA A 132 -12.15 17.75 11.53
CA ALA A 132 -12.96 18.94 11.40
C ALA A 132 -14.43 18.61 11.13
N ALA A 133 -14.72 17.67 10.24
CA ALA A 133 -16.09 17.21 9.96
C ALA A 133 -16.75 16.63 11.22
N PHE A 134 -16.03 15.76 11.93
CA PHE A 134 -16.51 15.18 13.20
C PHE A 134 -16.79 16.25 14.26
N ALA A 135 -15.91 17.25 14.39
CA ALA A 135 -16.09 18.34 15.36
C ALA A 135 -17.36 19.17 15.02
N VAL A 136 -17.57 19.49 13.74
CA VAL A 136 -18.77 20.22 13.31
C VAL A 136 -20.05 19.40 13.58
N GLU A 137 -20.03 18.11 13.26
CA GLU A 137 -21.18 17.23 13.48
C GLU A 137 -21.49 17.02 14.97
N SER A 138 -20.43 16.88 15.81
CA SER A 138 -20.59 16.57 17.23
C SER A 138 -20.85 17.80 18.12
N PHE A 139 -20.27 18.94 17.76
CA PHE A 139 -20.25 20.16 18.60
C PHE A 139 -20.77 21.40 17.87
N GLY A 140 -21.13 21.32 16.59
CA GLY A 140 -21.73 22.42 15.85
C GLY A 140 -23.15 22.73 16.31
N PRO A 141 -23.70 23.90 15.90
CA PRO A 141 -25.07 24.27 16.23
C PRO A 141 -26.02 23.23 15.63
N LYS A 142 -26.85 22.60 16.48
CA LYS A 142 -27.92 21.72 16.04
C LYS A 142 -28.99 22.59 15.38
N THR A 143 -29.12 22.50 14.07
CA THR A 143 -30.23 23.10 13.30
C THR A 143 -31.52 22.32 13.56
#